data_167ca1151c95bf6372fef7239cd2e477
#
_entry.id   167ca1151c95bf6372fef7239cd2e477
#
_cell.length_a   1.000
_cell.length_b   1.000
_cell.length_c   1.000
_cell.angle_alpha   90.00
_cell.angle_beta   90.00
_cell.angle_gamma   90.00
#
_symmetry.space_group_name_H-M   'P 1'
#
loop_
_entity.id
_entity.type
_entity.pdbx_description
1 polymer ?
#
loop_
_entity_poly.entity_id
_entity_poly.type
_entity_poly.pdbx_seq_one_letter_code
_entity_poly.pdbx_strand_id
1 'polypeptide(L)'
;MAVRIAPLRLVDYEDVIALWRRSGLTNYVQLRDSRRAFARQLRSNRGLYLGAFDRKRLVGTVLGTHDTRKGWINRLAVDPAYQRRGVGTRLLRASETALARKGMKVISAFITNGNAPSLNLFRRSGYQIVDEMTYVRKKLDPDA
;
A
#
# COMPACT_ATOMS: atom_id res chain seq x y z
N MET A 1 11.68 19.29 2.52
CA MET A 1 11.28 18.02 1.90
C MET A 1 10.13 18.30 0.95
N ALA A 2 10.34 18.05 -0.32
CA ALA A 2 9.32 18.24 -1.35
C ALA A 2 8.86 16.87 -1.88
N VAL A 3 7.92 16.25 -1.18
CA VAL A 3 7.42 14.93 -1.55
C VAL A 3 6.19 15.07 -2.44
N ARG A 4 6.21 14.39 -3.58
CA ARG A 4 5.06 14.32 -4.49
C ARG A 4 4.51 12.90 -4.52
N ILE A 5 3.21 12.77 -4.72
CA ILE A 5 2.54 11.48 -4.89
C ILE A 5 2.26 11.28 -6.38
N ALA A 6 2.62 10.13 -6.90
CA ALA A 6 2.44 9.79 -8.31
C ALA A 6 2.21 8.30 -8.49
N PRO A 7 1.56 7.89 -9.59
CA PRO A 7 1.41 6.47 -9.90
C PRO A 7 2.77 5.78 -10.04
N LEU A 8 2.87 4.58 -9.47
CA LEU A 8 4.03 3.72 -9.66
C LEU A 8 4.06 3.18 -11.08
N ARG A 9 5.26 3.00 -11.59
CA ARG A 9 5.50 2.44 -12.93
C ARG A 9 6.39 1.20 -12.78
N LEU A 10 6.44 0.38 -13.82
CA LEU A 10 7.27 -0.81 -13.78
C LEU A 10 8.75 -0.50 -13.54
N VAL A 11 9.23 0.65 -14.03
CA VAL A 11 10.61 1.10 -13.80
C VAL A 11 10.92 1.33 -12.32
N ASP A 12 9.89 1.52 -11.49
CA ASP A 12 10.05 1.73 -10.05
C ASP A 12 10.17 0.43 -9.26
N TYR A 13 10.05 -0.73 -9.90
CA TYR A 13 9.93 -2.02 -9.22
C TYR A 13 11.06 -2.30 -8.22
N GLU A 14 12.31 -2.14 -8.64
CA GLU A 14 13.45 -2.43 -7.77
C GLU A 14 13.47 -1.51 -6.55
N ASP A 15 13.12 -0.24 -6.74
CA ASP A 15 13.02 0.73 -5.65
C ASP A 15 11.88 0.39 -4.69
N VAL A 16 10.76 -0.13 -5.21
CA VAL A 16 9.64 -0.60 -4.38
C VAL A 16 10.08 -1.75 -3.49
N ILE A 17 10.72 -2.76 -4.05
CA ILE A 17 11.19 -3.93 -3.27
C ILE A 17 12.23 -3.49 -2.24
N ALA A 18 13.16 -2.62 -2.61
CA ALA A 18 14.17 -2.10 -1.69
C ALA A 18 13.52 -1.32 -0.54
N LEU A 19 12.52 -0.50 -0.85
CA LEU A 19 11.77 0.25 0.16
C LEU A 19 11.07 -0.70 1.15
N TRP A 20 10.39 -1.72 0.64
CA TRP A 20 9.70 -2.68 1.50
C TRP A 20 10.67 -3.42 2.42
N ARG A 21 11.85 -3.82 1.92
CA ARG A 21 12.88 -4.48 2.74
C ARG A 21 13.34 -3.57 3.88
N ARG A 22 13.71 -2.33 3.59
CA ARG A 22 14.20 -1.42 4.65
C ARG A 22 13.10 -0.94 5.59
N SER A 23 11.83 -1.08 5.19
CA SER A 23 10.67 -0.78 6.04
C SER A 23 10.22 -1.99 6.86
N GLY A 24 10.92 -3.12 6.78
CA GLY A 24 10.61 -4.33 7.53
C GLY A 24 9.47 -5.15 6.99
N LEU A 25 9.01 -4.89 5.77
CA LEU A 25 7.95 -5.66 5.14
C LEU A 25 8.53 -6.91 4.46
N THR A 26 7.87 -8.04 4.69
CA THR A 26 8.16 -9.27 3.95
C THR A 26 7.72 -9.11 2.50
N ASN A 27 8.52 -9.64 1.58
CA ASN A 27 8.13 -9.67 0.17
C ASN A 27 8.26 -11.09 -0.38
N TYR A 28 7.47 -11.36 -1.43
CA TYR A 28 7.36 -12.68 -2.05
C TYR A 28 7.77 -12.57 -3.51
N VAL A 29 9.08 -12.26 -3.72
CA VAL A 29 9.62 -11.92 -5.05
C VAL A 29 9.56 -13.06 -6.06
N GLN A 30 9.40 -14.31 -5.59
CA GLN A 30 9.22 -15.46 -6.48
C GLN A 30 7.79 -15.57 -7.02
N LEU A 31 6.83 -14.92 -6.38
CA LEU A 31 5.40 -15.04 -6.71
C LEU A 31 4.75 -13.66 -6.83
N ARG A 32 3.93 -13.30 -5.83
CA ARG A 32 3.06 -12.11 -5.91
C ARG A 32 3.79 -10.78 -5.91
N ASP A 33 5.04 -10.76 -5.49
CA ASP A 33 5.87 -9.55 -5.53
C ASP A 33 6.99 -9.67 -6.56
N SER A 34 6.87 -10.60 -7.51
CA SER A 34 7.80 -10.68 -8.63
C SER A 34 7.61 -9.49 -9.57
N ARG A 35 8.63 -9.18 -10.37
CA ARG A 35 8.53 -8.13 -11.38
C ARG A 35 7.37 -8.39 -12.36
N ARG A 36 7.20 -9.64 -12.78
CA ARG A 36 6.12 -10.03 -13.70
C ARG A 36 4.75 -9.84 -13.05
N ALA A 37 4.60 -10.25 -11.79
CA ALA A 37 3.36 -10.06 -11.05
C ALA A 37 3.06 -8.58 -10.85
N PHE A 38 4.06 -7.78 -10.51
CA PHE A 38 3.91 -6.34 -10.34
C PHE A 38 3.43 -5.67 -11.63
N ALA A 39 4.03 -6.04 -12.76
CA ALA A 39 3.61 -5.52 -14.07
C ALA A 39 2.13 -5.81 -14.35
N ARG A 40 1.69 -7.04 -14.05
CA ARG A 40 0.28 -7.43 -14.21
C ARG A 40 -0.63 -6.62 -13.26
N GLN A 41 -0.21 -6.47 -12.01
CA GLN A 41 -0.96 -5.72 -11.01
C GLN A 41 -1.11 -4.25 -11.39
N LEU A 42 -0.07 -3.64 -11.94
CA LEU A 42 -0.16 -2.25 -12.43
C LEU A 42 -1.22 -2.09 -13.52
N ARG A 43 -1.31 -3.06 -14.43
CA ARG A 43 -2.34 -3.04 -15.48
C ARG A 43 -3.75 -3.25 -14.92
N SER A 44 -3.90 -4.14 -13.95
CA SER A 44 -5.19 -4.46 -13.34
C SER A 44 -5.68 -3.38 -12.39
N ASN A 45 -4.79 -2.59 -11.83
CA ASN A 45 -5.10 -1.60 -10.80
C ASN A 45 -4.61 -0.20 -11.22
N ARG A 46 -4.97 0.21 -12.43
CA ARG A 46 -4.50 1.49 -13.00
C ARG A 46 -4.84 2.67 -12.10
N GLY A 47 -3.81 3.45 -11.79
CA GLY A 47 -3.93 4.66 -10.97
C GLY A 47 -4.07 4.38 -9.48
N LEU A 48 -4.02 3.12 -9.06
CA LEU A 48 -4.22 2.73 -7.66
C LEU A 48 -2.93 2.36 -6.93
N TYR A 49 -1.87 2.03 -7.65
CA TYR A 49 -0.55 1.77 -7.07
C TYR A 49 0.22 3.09 -7.07
N LEU A 50 0.39 3.68 -5.88
CA LEU A 50 0.94 5.02 -5.76
C LEU A 50 2.26 5.00 -4.99
N GLY A 51 3.15 5.91 -5.38
CA GLY A 51 4.41 6.15 -4.70
C GLY A 51 4.52 7.58 -4.20
N ALA A 52 5.28 7.75 -3.15
CA ALA A 52 5.72 9.05 -2.67
C ALA A 52 7.19 9.23 -3.05
N PHE A 53 7.51 10.34 -3.69
CA PHE A 53 8.84 10.61 -4.22
C PHE A 53 9.39 11.92 -3.66
N ASP A 54 10.57 11.87 -3.10
CA ASP A 54 11.37 13.05 -2.79
C ASP A 54 12.36 13.21 -3.93
N ARG A 55 12.05 14.13 -4.86
CA ARG A 55 12.72 14.22 -6.16
C ARG A 55 12.59 12.89 -6.90
N LYS A 56 13.68 12.19 -7.16
CA LYS A 56 13.66 10.87 -7.82
C LYS A 56 13.65 9.70 -6.85
N ARG A 57 13.77 9.95 -5.55
CA ARG A 57 13.86 8.91 -4.54
C ARG A 57 12.46 8.47 -4.13
N LEU A 58 12.20 7.17 -4.23
CA LEU A 58 10.98 6.57 -3.71
C LEU A 58 11.07 6.46 -2.18
N VAL A 59 10.17 7.12 -1.47
CA VAL A 59 10.17 7.18 -0.01
C VAL A 59 8.91 6.61 0.61
N GLY A 60 7.95 6.21 -0.18
CA GLY A 60 6.73 5.57 0.32
C GLY A 60 5.93 4.93 -0.79
N THR A 61 5.07 3.98 -0.41
CA THR A 61 4.15 3.31 -1.32
C THR A 61 2.79 3.12 -0.66
N VAL A 62 1.77 2.98 -1.48
CA VAL A 62 0.46 2.44 -1.11
C VAL A 62 -0.11 1.72 -2.32
N LEU A 63 -0.62 0.51 -2.11
CA LEU A 63 -1.24 -0.28 -3.17
C LEU A 63 -2.73 -0.34 -2.91
N GLY A 64 -3.51 0.36 -3.73
CA GLY A 64 -4.96 0.28 -3.72
C GLY A 64 -5.44 -0.80 -4.66
N THR A 65 -6.40 -1.59 -4.23
CA THR A 65 -7.08 -2.59 -5.05
C THR A 65 -8.58 -2.53 -4.78
N HIS A 66 -9.38 -3.17 -5.62
CA HIS A 66 -10.81 -3.30 -5.37
C HIS A 66 -11.39 -4.50 -6.10
N ASP A 67 -12.54 -4.93 -5.60
CA ASP A 67 -13.33 -6.02 -6.17
C ASP A 67 -14.64 -5.51 -6.81
N THR A 68 -14.69 -4.25 -7.18
CA THR A 68 -15.86 -3.47 -7.63
C THR A 68 -16.87 -3.16 -6.53
N ARG A 69 -16.75 -3.78 -5.35
CA ARG A 69 -17.63 -3.54 -4.19
C ARG A 69 -16.95 -2.69 -3.14
N LYS A 70 -15.74 -3.06 -2.76
CA LYS A 70 -14.92 -2.37 -1.73
C LYS A 70 -13.52 -2.14 -2.25
N GLY A 71 -12.94 -1.06 -1.77
CA GLY A 71 -11.52 -0.79 -1.96
C GLY A 71 -10.70 -1.35 -0.80
N TRP A 72 -9.45 -1.67 -1.10
CA TRP A 72 -8.50 -2.22 -0.14
C TRP A 72 -7.19 -1.43 -0.20
N ILE A 73 -6.65 -1.13 0.96
CA ILE A 73 -5.33 -0.50 1.11
C ILE A 73 -4.34 -1.56 1.52
N ASN A 74 -3.28 -1.71 0.73
CA ASN A 74 -2.20 -2.66 1.00
C ASN A 74 -0.86 -1.94 0.89
N ARG A 75 0.16 -2.49 1.54
CA ARG A 75 1.54 -2.03 1.41
C ARG A 75 1.70 -0.53 1.59
N LEU A 76 1.04 0.02 2.61
CA LEU A 76 1.28 1.40 3.03
C LEU A 76 2.59 1.41 3.81
N ALA A 77 3.64 1.86 3.15
CA ALA A 77 4.99 1.85 3.70
C ALA A 77 5.63 3.21 3.51
N VAL A 78 6.39 3.64 4.51
CA VAL A 78 7.16 4.89 4.46
C VAL A 78 8.59 4.56 4.89
N ASP A 79 9.56 5.04 4.10
CA ASP A 79 10.97 4.94 4.43
C ASP A 79 11.20 5.42 5.87
N PRO A 80 11.93 4.64 6.69
CA PRO A 80 12.21 5.04 8.08
C PRO A 80 12.76 6.46 8.23
N ALA A 81 13.54 6.93 7.26
CA ALA A 81 14.10 8.28 7.29
C ALA A 81 13.05 9.37 7.04
N TYR A 82 11.86 9.00 6.54
CA TYR A 82 10.79 9.93 6.19
C TYR A 82 9.54 9.77 7.05
N GLN A 83 9.58 8.92 8.07
CA GLN A 83 8.45 8.73 8.99
C GLN A 83 8.22 9.97 9.85
N ARG A 84 6.99 10.11 10.35
CA ARG A 84 6.54 11.23 11.20
C ARG A 84 6.58 12.58 10.48
N ARG A 85 6.52 12.59 9.16
CA ARG A 85 6.48 13.82 8.33
C ARG A 85 5.21 13.92 7.50
N GLY A 86 4.19 13.10 7.82
CA GLY A 86 2.90 13.13 7.13
C GLY A 86 2.86 12.42 5.78
N VAL A 87 3.92 11.71 5.38
CA VAL A 87 3.97 11.01 4.08
C VAL A 87 2.93 9.89 4.04
N GLY A 88 2.81 9.10 5.10
CA GLY A 88 1.81 8.03 5.19
C GLY A 88 0.39 8.56 5.07
N THR A 89 0.08 9.66 5.74
CA THR A 89 -1.24 10.30 5.66
C THR A 89 -1.54 10.78 4.25
N ARG A 90 -0.55 11.37 3.58
CA ARG A 90 -0.73 11.84 2.19
C ARG A 90 -0.96 10.69 1.22
N LEU A 91 -0.21 9.59 1.38
CA LEU A 91 -0.40 8.38 0.58
C LEU A 91 -1.79 7.79 0.79
N LEU A 92 -2.22 7.67 2.05
CA LEU A 92 -3.54 7.13 2.38
C LEU A 92 -4.64 7.98 1.75
N ARG A 93 -4.58 9.29 1.88
CA ARG A 93 -5.57 10.20 1.27
C ARG A 93 -5.59 10.12 -0.25
N ALA A 94 -4.42 10.03 -0.87
CA ALA A 94 -4.34 9.89 -2.32
C ALA A 94 -4.97 8.58 -2.79
N SER A 95 -4.73 7.50 -2.06
CA SER A 95 -5.33 6.19 -2.35
C SER A 95 -6.85 6.24 -2.18
N GLU A 96 -7.34 6.85 -1.10
CA GLU A 96 -8.78 7.05 -0.88
C GLU A 96 -9.44 7.80 -2.04
N THR A 97 -8.81 8.87 -2.48
CA THR A 97 -9.31 9.67 -3.61
C THR A 97 -9.35 8.83 -4.88
N ALA A 98 -8.30 8.07 -5.15
CA ALA A 98 -8.24 7.22 -6.34
C ALA A 98 -9.31 6.12 -6.31
N LEU A 99 -9.51 5.47 -5.18
CA LEU A 99 -10.53 4.44 -5.01
C LEU A 99 -11.95 5.03 -5.09
N ALA A 100 -12.17 6.21 -4.51
CA ALA A 100 -13.45 6.88 -4.58
C ALA A 100 -13.82 7.23 -6.03
N ARG A 101 -12.85 7.63 -6.85
CA ARG A 101 -13.06 7.89 -8.28
C ARG A 101 -13.44 6.64 -9.05
N LYS A 102 -13.06 5.45 -8.56
CA LYS A 102 -13.47 4.16 -9.12
C LYS A 102 -14.85 3.73 -8.61
N GLY A 103 -15.50 4.53 -7.76
CA GLY A 103 -16.83 4.25 -7.24
C GLY A 103 -16.85 3.50 -5.91
N MET A 104 -15.69 3.26 -5.30
CA MET A 104 -15.64 2.56 -4.01
C MET A 104 -16.13 3.47 -2.90
N LYS A 105 -17.08 2.97 -2.10
CA LYS A 105 -17.65 3.71 -0.97
C LYS A 105 -17.22 3.16 0.38
N VAL A 106 -16.60 1.99 0.39
CA VAL A 106 -16.00 1.39 1.58
C VAL A 106 -14.55 1.10 1.25
N ILE A 107 -13.66 1.52 2.12
CA ILE A 107 -12.22 1.29 1.98
C ILE A 107 -11.76 0.59 3.24
N SER A 108 -11.09 -0.54 3.07
CA SER A 108 -10.67 -1.40 4.17
C SER A 108 -9.18 -1.71 4.07
N ALA A 109 -8.62 -2.18 5.17
CA ALA A 109 -7.23 -2.63 5.22
C ALA A 109 -7.10 -3.74 6.26
N PHE A 110 -6.12 -4.62 6.05
CA PHE A 110 -5.68 -5.56 7.08
C PHE A 110 -4.40 -5.01 7.70
N ILE A 111 -4.40 -4.91 9.03
CA ILE A 111 -3.25 -4.43 9.78
C ILE A 111 -2.88 -5.52 10.78
N THR A 112 -1.61 -5.90 10.78
CA THR A 112 -1.12 -6.91 11.72
C THR A 112 -1.35 -6.44 13.14
N ASN A 113 -1.88 -7.32 13.99
CA ASN A 113 -2.06 -7.02 15.41
C ASN A 113 -0.74 -6.59 16.03
N GLY A 114 -0.78 -5.56 16.85
CA GLY A 114 0.41 -5.01 17.49
C GLY A 114 1.17 -3.97 16.66
N ASN A 115 0.78 -3.75 15.41
CA ASN A 115 1.36 -2.67 14.61
C ASN A 115 0.71 -1.34 14.99
N ALA A 116 1.13 -0.79 16.13
CA ALA A 116 0.54 0.43 16.68
C ALA A 116 0.69 1.65 15.77
N PRO A 117 1.83 1.89 15.08
CA PRO A 117 1.94 3.03 14.18
C PRO A 117 0.89 3.01 13.06
N SER A 118 0.66 1.85 12.44
CA SER A 118 -0.36 1.71 11.40
C SER A 118 -1.77 1.88 11.95
N LEU A 119 -2.08 1.22 13.06
CA LEU A 119 -3.39 1.36 13.71
C LEU A 119 -3.69 2.82 14.05
N ASN A 120 -2.70 3.55 14.59
CA ASN A 120 -2.87 4.95 14.93
C ASN A 120 -3.09 5.82 13.70
N LEU A 121 -2.35 5.56 12.62
CA LEU A 121 -2.52 6.29 11.37
C LEU A 121 -3.94 6.13 10.82
N PHE A 122 -4.44 4.90 10.77
CA PHE A 122 -5.79 4.63 10.26
C PHE A 122 -6.86 5.22 11.18
N ARG A 123 -6.71 5.12 12.51
CA ARG A 123 -7.65 5.77 13.44
C ARG A 123 -7.70 7.27 13.24
N ARG A 124 -6.54 7.93 13.16
CA ARG A 124 -6.48 9.39 12.94
C ARG A 124 -7.08 9.79 11.60
N SER A 125 -7.08 8.88 10.65
CA SER A 125 -7.62 9.12 9.30
C SER A 125 -9.11 8.79 9.20
N GLY A 126 -9.76 8.46 10.32
CA GLY A 126 -11.21 8.24 10.37
C GLY A 126 -11.63 6.79 10.17
N TYR A 127 -10.69 5.85 10.19
CA TYR A 127 -11.04 4.43 10.05
C TYR A 127 -11.54 3.87 11.36
N GLN A 128 -12.58 3.05 11.26
CA GLN A 128 -13.14 2.29 12.36
C GLN A 128 -12.38 0.96 12.47
N ILE A 129 -11.95 0.61 13.67
CA ILE A 129 -11.33 -0.70 13.92
C ILE A 129 -12.45 -1.71 14.10
N VAL A 130 -12.50 -2.72 13.21
CA VAL A 130 -13.52 -3.76 13.25
C VAL A 130 -12.84 -5.06 13.67
N ASP A 131 -12.97 -5.42 14.94
CA ASP A 131 -12.31 -6.59 15.53
C ASP A 131 -13.22 -7.82 15.64
N GLU A 132 -14.43 -7.71 15.12
CA GLU A 132 -15.40 -8.82 15.08
C GLU A 132 -15.11 -9.81 13.94
N MET A 133 -14.24 -9.44 13.02
CA MET A 133 -13.92 -10.24 11.84
C MET A 133 -12.66 -11.03 12.06
N THR A 134 -12.67 -12.27 11.58
CA THR A 134 -11.48 -13.11 11.57
C THR A 134 -10.98 -13.23 10.13
N TYR A 135 -9.72 -12.91 9.93
CA TYR A 135 -9.07 -13.12 8.64
C TYR A 135 -8.73 -14.59 8.47
N VAL A 136 -9.24 -15.21 7.42
CA VAL A 136 -8.95 -16.61 7.11
C VAL A 136 -8.29 -16.66 5.73
N ARG A 137 -7.27 -17.50 5.59
CA ARG A 137 -6.57 -17.68 4.32
C ARG A 137 -6.15 -19.12 4.12
N LYS A 138 -6.02 -19.50 2.86
CA LYS A 138 -5.42 -20.77 2.47
C LYS A 138 -4.37 -20.48 1.41
N LYS A 139 -3.16 -20.93 1.63
CA LYS A 139 -2.10 -20.83 0.62
C LYS A 139 -2.19 -22.03 -0.30
N LEU A 140 -2.49 -21.80 -1.57
CA LEU A 140 -2.50 -22.85 -2.59
C LEU A 140 -1.08 -23.22 -3.03
N ASP A 141 -0.14 -22.30 -2.81
CA ASP A 141 1.29 -22.50 -2.98
C ASP A 141 1.95 -22.12 -1.66
N PRO A 142 2.74 -23.02 -1.02
CA PRO A 142 3.36 -22.72 0.27
C PRO A 142 4.31 -21.52 0.25
N ASP A 143 4.84 -21.18 -0.91
CA ASP A 143 5.75 -20.03 -1.06
C ASP A 143 5.02 -18.70 -1.32
N ALA A 144 3.70 -18.73 -1.40
CA ALA A 144 2.90 -17.55 -1.61
C ALA A 144 2.82 -16.67 -0.36
#